data_f70edf0b9931906ef37ca017bbd6e3e5
#
_entry.id   f70edf0b9931906ef37ca017bbd6e3e5
#
_cell.length_a   1.000
_cell.length_b   1.000
_cell.length_c   1.000
_cell.angle_alpha   90.00
_cell.angle_beta   90.00
_cell.angle_gamma   90.00
#
_symmetry.space_group_name_H-M   'P 1'
#
loop_
_entity.id
_entity.type
_entity.pdbx_description
1 polymer ?
#
loop_
_entity_poly.entity_id
_entity_poly.type
_entity_poly.pdbx_seq_one_letter_code
_entity_poly.pdbx_strand_id
1 'polypeptide(L)'
;MSFRFKLGEPFEEGVRRIVVDQIARAQAQLGDKGYHAVAVHETRKGLKRLRALLRLIRPAIGEDAFRRENTQLRDIGLSLSGARDRHVLLETANKLEGDAGMGRKGLIGGLRACIAAANGEGLPLSMQQAQDRLAEANDRLAALHIEGSGFDIVGAGLELSYRKARRAFAHAYDRPTDEAFHEWRKGAQAHWRQMTLLARAWPEYVGARASEARTLSQLLGDDHDLAMLVAFVHSEAATAISGEHSALIEKAARQRQAELREAARPRGDRLFAEPPKRLRRSVGAYWQAAAALKEHELDEATADGPVRRVRRESAPRRRLSGAAKPGAKGHPKAQAKA
;
A
#
# COMPACT_ATOMS: atom_id res chain seq x y z
N MET A 1 -1.27 -14.84 2.17
CA MET A 1 -0.09 -14.54 2.99
C MET A 1 0.15 -13.03 3.05
N SER A 2 0.87 -12.52 4.05
CA SER A 2 0.95 -11.09 4.36
C SER A 2 2.22 -10.48 3.76
N PHE A 3 2.11 -9.27 3.15
CA PHE A 3 3.25 -8.45 2.72
C PHE A 3 3.97 -7.87 3.95
N ARG A 4 4.60 -8.75 4.77
CA ARG A 4 5.33 -8.40 6.00
C ARG A 4 6.46 -9.42 6.24
N PHE A 5 7.58 -8.98 6.80
CA PHE A 5 8.55 -9.88 7.40
C PHE A 5 7.95 -10.53 8.65
N LYS A 6 8.40 -11.73 8.97
CA LYS A 6 8.00 -12.45 10.19
C LYS A 6 9.12 -12.33 11.21
N LEU A 7 8.77 -12.19 12.48
CA LEU A 7 9.72 -12.32 13.59
C LEU A 7 10.25 -13.77 13.66
N GLY A 8 11.54 -13.94 13.89
CA GLY A 8 12.19 -15.25 13.91
C GLY A 8 12.44 -15.86 12.51
N GLU A 9 12.12 -15.16 11.42
CA GLU A 9 12.49 -15.54 10.05
C GLU A 9 13.72 -14.72 9.63
N PRO A 10 14.80 -15.34 9.11
CA PRO A 10 15.90 -14.61 8.51
C PRO A 10 15.41 -13.65 7.44
N PHE A 11 15.94 -12.42 7.37
CA PHE A 11 15.46 -11.44 6.38
C PHE A 11 15.63 -11.90 4.94
N GLU A 12 16.67 -12.64 4.64
CA GLU A 12 16.92 -13.22 3.33
C GLU A 12 15.79 -14.18 2.91
N GLU A 13 15.40 -15.09 3.81
CA GLU A 13 14.26 -16.01 3.57
C GLU A 13 12.96 -15.24 3.45
N GLY A 14 12.76 -14.23 4.30
CA GLY A 14 11.61 -13.32 4.24
C GLY A 14 11.50 -12.59 2.91
N VAL A 15 12.62 -12.12 2.34
CA VAL A 15 12.67 -11.51 1.00
C VAL A 15 12.21 -12.52 -0.05
N ARG A 16 12.81 -13.73 -0.10
CA ARG A 16 12.46 -14.78 -1.06
C ARG A 16 10.97 -15.14 -0.98
N ARG A 17 10.48 -15.39 0.22
CA ARG A 17 9.05 -15.69 0.47
C ARG A 17 8.13 -14.56 -0.03
N ILE A 18 8.45 -13.30 0.26
CA ILE A 18 7.62 -12.15 -0.16
C ILE A 18 7.62 -12.01 -1.68
N VAL A 19 8.76 -12.22 -2.33
CA VAL A 19 8.88 -12.21 -3.80
C VAL A 19 7.96 -13.25 -4.41
N VAL A 20 8.11 -14.51 -4.02
CA VAL A 20 7.29 -15.62 -4.52
C VAL A 20 5.79 -15.35 -4.30
N ASP A 21 5.40 -14.95 -3.09
CA ASP A 21 4.00 -14.64 -2.76
C ASP A 21 3.42 -13.50 -3.63
N GLN A 22 4.16 -12.43 -3.87
CA GLN A 22 3.65 -11.30 -4.64
C GLN A 22 3.57 -11.61 -6.14
N ILE A 23 4.53 -12.36 -6.67
CA ILE A 23 4.53 -12.77 -8.08
C ILE A 23 3.43 -13.81 -8.34
N ALA A 24 3.32 -14.83 -7.51
CA ALA A 24 2.26 -15.83 -7.63
C ALA A 24 0.86 -15.19 -7.62
N ARG A 25 0.63 -14.20 -6.76
CA ARG A 25 -0.64 -13.44 -6.75
C ARG A 25 -0.85 -12.64 -8.02
N ALA A 26 0.19 -11.99 -8.54
CA ALA A 26 0.10 -11.23 -9.78
C ALA A 26 -0.24 -12.14 -10.96
N GLN A 27 0.40 -13.31 -11.04
CA GLN A 27 0.13 -14.31 -12.08
C GLN A 27 -1.28 -14.88 -11.98
N ALA A 28 -1.74 -15.21 -10.76
CA ALA A 28 -3.10 -15.70 -10.53
C ALA A 28 -4.16 -14.67 -10.97
N GLN A 29 -3.94 -13.37 -10.67
CA GLN A 29 -4.83 -12.30 -11.12
C GLN A 29 -4.87 -12.17 -12.65
N LEU A 30 -3.74 -12.26 -13.33
CA LEU A 30 -3.66 -12.19 -14.79
C LEU A 30 -4.22 -13.44 -15.48
N GLY A 31 -4.20 -14.59 -14.81
CA GLY A 31 -4.78 -15.84 -15.30
C GLY A 31 -6.29 -15.94 -15.16
N ASP A 32 -6.89 -15.11 -14.32
CA ASP A 32 -8.35 -15.06 -14.17
C ASP A 32 -9.00 -14.41 -15.40
N LYS A 33 -9.89 -15.15 -16.06
CA LYS A 33 -10.63 -14.70 -17.26
C LYS A 33 -11.70 -13.64 -16.93
N GLY A 34 -11.81 -13.23 -15.67
CA GLY A 34 -12.76 -12.24 -15.19
C GLY A 34 -12.38 -10.79 -15.54
N TYR A 35 -12.57 -9.86 -14.61
CA TYR A 35 -12.41 -8.42 -14.82
C TYR A 35 -10.96 -8.00 -15.09
N HIS A 36 -10.57 -7.83 -16.34
CA HIS A 36 -9.23 -7.39 -16.75
C HIS A 36 -8.73 -6.12 -16.02
N ALA A 37 -9.59 -5.15 -15.77
CA ALA A 37 -9.21 -3.92 -15.08
C ALA A 37 -8.81 -4.16 -13.62
N VAL A 38 -9.49 -5.06 -12.90
CA VAL A 38 -9.17 -5.44 -11.52
C VAL A 38 -7.86 -6.23 -11.49
N ALA A 39 -7.69 -7.20 -12.40
CA ALA A 39 -6.48 -8.00 -12.53
C ALA A 39 -5.24 -7.13 -12.76
N VAL A 40 -5.32 -6.20 -13.71
CA VAL A 40 -4.27 -5.21 -13.98
C VAL A 40 -3.98 -4.35 -12.73
N HIS A 41 -5.01 -3.88 -12.04
CA HIS A 41 -4.85 -3.07 -10.84
C HIS A 41 -4.10 -3.81 -9.73
N GLU A 42 -4.51 -5.03 -9.40
CA GLU A 42 -3.90 -5.81 -8.33
C GLU A 42 -2.48 -6.24 -8.70
N THR A 43 -2.23 -6.61 -9.97
CA THR A 43 -0.88 -6.89 -10.47
C THR A 43 0.03 -5.66 -10.30
N ARG A 44 -0.39 -4.47 -10.73
CA ARG A 44 0.38 -3.24 -10.56
C ARG A 44 0.63 -2.91 -9.08
N LYS A 45 -0.32 -3.22 -8.17
CA LYS A 45 -0.10 -3.10 -6.71
C LYS A 45 0.99 -4.05 -6.23
N GLY A 46 0.99 -5.30 -6.70
CA GLY A 46 2.03 -6.30 -6.43
C GLY A 46 3.40 -5.82 -6.87
N LEU A 47 3.52 -5.34 -8.12
CA LEU A 47 4.76 -4.77 -8.67
C LEU A 47 5.28 -3.58 -7.87
N LYS A 48 4.39 -2.68 -7.42
CA LYS A 48 4.77 -1.55 -6.54
C LYS A 48 5.26 -2.03 -5.17
N ARG A 49 4.72 -3.14 -4.64
CA ARG A 49 5.20 -3.77 -3.40
C ARG A 49 6.60 -4.37 -3.58
N LEU A 50 6.82 -5.13 -4.65
CA LEU A 50 8.12 -5.70 -4.97
C LEU A 50 9.18 -4.61 -5.16
N ARG A 51 8.88 -3.54 -5.87
CA ARG A 51 9.79 -2.40 -6.05
C ARG A 51 10.10 -1.67 -4.73
N ALA A 52 9.17 -1.65 -3.77
CA ALA A 52 9.43 -1.10 -2.44
C ALA A 52 10.32 -2.03 -1.61
N LEU A 53 10.17 -3.35 -1.74
CA LEU A 53 11.06 -4.36 -1.16
C LEU A 53 12.47 -4.23 -1.75
N LEU A 54 12.62 -4.16 -3.08
CA LEU A 54 13.92 -3.96 -3.73
C LEU A 54 14.64 -2.70 -3.26
N ARG A 55 13.91 -1.58 -3.06
CA ARG A 55 14.50 -0.37 -2.47
C ARG A 55 14.98 -0.58 -1.05
N LEU A 56 14.27 -1.41 -0.28
CA LEU A 56 14.62 -1.70 1.10
C LEU A 56 15.90 -2.54 1.21
N ILE A 57 16.08 -3.49 0.30
CA ILE A 57 17.26 -4.37 0.28
C ILE A 57 18.35 -3.88 -0.69
N ARG A 58 18.19 -2.70 -1.32
CA ARG A 58 19.11 -2.20 -2.36
C ARG A 58 20.59 -2.25 -1.96
N PRO A 59 21.00 -1.82 -0.75
CA PRO A 59 22.40 -1.91 -0.36
C PRO A 59 22.91 -3.36 -0.23
N ALA A 60 22.04 -4.30 0.11
CA ALA A 60 22.38 -5.71 0.29
C ALA A 60 22.45 -6.50 -1.02
N ILE A 61 21.85 -6.00 -2.11
CA ILE A 61 21.88 -6.66 -3.44
C ILE A 61 22.78 -5.94 -4.46
N GLY A 62 23.31 -4.78 -4.09
CA GLY A 62 24.10 -3.93 -4.96
C GLY A 62 23.29 -3.11 -5.97
N GLU A 63 23.93 -2.09 -6.52
CA GLU A 63 23.27 -1.11 -7.37
C GLU A 63 22.83 -1.68 -8.72
N ASP A 64 23.64 -2.50 -9.36
CA ASP A 64 23.37 -3.04 -10.69
C ASP A 64 22.20 -4.04 -10.66
N ALA A 65 22.19 -4.94 -9.68
CA ALA A 65 21.05 -5.85 -9.47
C ALA A 65 19.78 -5.06 -9.17
N PHE A 66 19.85 -4.05 -8.30
CA PHE A 66 18.71 -3.18 -8.00
C PHE A 66 18.18 -2.47 -9.26
N ARG A 67 19.04 -1.84 -10.05
CA ARG A 67 18.64 -1.12 -11.27
C ARG A 67 17.96 -2.05 -12.25
N ARG A 68 18.58 -3.19 -12.54
CA ARG A 68 18.06 -4.18 -13.47
C ARG A 68 16.65 -4.63 -13.06
N GLU A 69 16.50 -5.17 -11.87
CA GLU A 69 15.24 -5.75 -11.42
C GLU A 69 14.14 -4.69 -11.20
N ASN A 70 14.50 -3.52 -10.65
CA ASN A 70 13.54 -2.42 -10.49
C ASN A 70 13.04 -1.86 -11.83
N THR A 71 13.88 -1.84 -12.87
CA THR A 71 13.51 -1.43 -14.23
C THR A 71 12.58 -2.46 -14.85
N GLN A 72 12.91 -3.74 -14.79
CA GLN A 72 12.07 -4.83 -15.30
C GLN A 72 10.65 -4.80 -14.69
N LEU A 73 10.55 -4.72 -13.36
CA LEU A 73 9.25 -4.63 -12.68
C LEU A 73 8.49 -3.33 -13.03
N ARG A 74 9.20 -2.22 -13.30
CA ARG A 74 8.58 -0.97 -13.77
C ARG A 74 7.98 -1.17 -15.17
N ASP A 75 8.73 -1.77 -16.06
CA ASP A 75 8.35 -1.91 -17.48
C ASP A 75 7.18 -2.89 -17.66
N ILE A 76 7.13 -3.99 -16.88
CA ILE A 76 5.93 -4.82 -16.77
C ILE A 76 4.73 -3.97 -16.29
N GLY A 77 4.92 -3.11 -15.29
CA GLY A 77 3.85 -2.25 -14.77
C GLY A 77 3.38 -1.20 -15.77
N LEU A 78 4.26 -0.65 -16.61
CA LEU A 78 3.93 0.33 -17.65
C LEU A 78 3.17 -0.33 -18.81
N SER A 79 3.59 -1.50 -19.26
CA SER A 79 2.92 -2.22 -20.34
C SER A 79 1.48 -2.65 -20.02
N LEU A 80 1.12 -2.67 -18.73
CA LEU A 80 -0.24 -2.95 -18.26
C LEU A 80 -1.06 -1.67 -18.05
N SER A 81 -0.58 -0.46 -18.42
CA SER A 81 -1.19 0.79 -17.94
C SER A 81 -2.29 1.39 -18.84
N GLY A 82 -2.27 1.20 -20.15
CA GLY A 82 -3.06 1.97 -21.11
C GLY A 82 -4.57 2.13 -20.81
N ALA A 83 -5.29 1.04 -20.55
CA ALA A 83 -6.73 1.11 -20.22
C ALA A 83 -7.00 1.75 -18.84
N ARG A 84 -6.05 1.62 -17.89
CA ARG A 84 -6.19 2.16 -16.56
C ARG A 84 -5.98 3.66 -16.50
N ASP A 85 -5.06 4.21 -17.28
CA ASP A 85 -4.75 5.64 -17.22
C ASP A 85 -5.98 6.44 -17.67
N ARG A 86 -6.74 5.94 -18.66
CA ARG A 86 -8.06 6.50 -19.04
C ARG A 86 -9.08 6.40 -17.91
N HIS A 87 -9.15 5.26 -17.22
CA HIS A 87 -10.08 5.09 -16.10
C HIS A 87 -9.76 6.07 -14.96
N VAL A 88 -8.48 6.27 -14.63
CA VAL A 88 -8.05 7.25 -13.61
C VAL A 88 -8.40 8.66 -14.02
N LEU A 89 -8.18 9.04 -15.29
CA LEU A 89 -8.58 10.37 -15.80
C LEU A 89 -10.09 10.58 -15.66
N LEU A 90 -10.93 9.59 -16.02
CA LEU A 90 -12.39 9.67 -15.86
C LEU A 90 -12.81 9.76 -14.39
N GLU A 91 -12.20 8.96 -13.49
CA GLU A 91 -12.46 9.07 -12.05
C GLU A 91 -12.09 10.45 -11.50
N THR A 92 -10.93 10.98 -11.91
CA THR A 92 -10.44 12.29 -11.48
C THR A 92 -11.36 13.40 -11.96
N ALA A 93 -11.80 13.36 -13.23
CA ALA A 93 -12.76 14.30 -13.76
C ALA A 93 -14.10 14.27 -13.00
N ASN A 94 -14.60 13.07 -12.68
CA ASN A 94 -15.85 12.91 -11.92
C ASN A 94 -15.74 13.44 -10.48
N LYS A 95 -14.60 13.19 -9.79
CA LYS A 95 -14.34 13.72 -8.45
C LYS A 95 -14.28 15.26 -8.49
N LEU A 96 -13.58 15.81 -9.46
CA LEU A 96 -13.44 17.26 -9.62
C LEU A 96 -14.80 17.94 -9.84
N GLU A 97 -15.70 17.32 -10.62
CA GLU A 97 -17.08 17.81 -10.82
C GLU A 97 -17.86 17.85 -9.51
N GLY A 98 -17.74 16.81 -8.68
CA GLY A 98 -18.42 16.72 -7.38
C GLY A 98 -17.89 17.72 -6.35
N ASP A 99 -16.57 17.86 -6.24
CA ASP A 99 -15.91 18.71 -5.25
C ASP A 99 -16.08 20.21 -5.55
N ALA A 100 -16.08 20.59 -6.83
CA ALA A 100 -16.10 22.01 -7.23
C ALA A 100 -17.52 22.63 -7.25
N GLY A 101 -18.57 21.86 -6.91
CA GLY A 101 -19.95 22.36 -7.00
C GLY A 101 -20.29 22.88 -8.41
N MET A 102 -19.57 22.41 -9.41
CA MET A 102 -19.67 22.85 -10.79
C MET A 102 -21.00 22.40 -11.38
N GLY A 103 -22.08 23.15 -11.14
CA GLY A 103 -23.41 22.93 -11.69
C GLY A 103 -23.47 22.99 -13.24
N ARG A 104 -22.36 22.92 -13.92
CA ARG A 104 -22.22 22.93 -15.37
C ARG A 104 -22.01 21.50 -15.87
N LYS A 105 -23.07 20.71 -15.86
CA LYS A 105 -23.11 19.32 -16.38
C LYS A 105 -22.50 19.15 -17.79
N GLY A 106 -22.32 20.21 -18.58
CA GLY A 106 -21.75 20.18 -19.93
C GLY A 106 -20.22 20.23 -19.96
N LEU A 107 -19.57 20.81 -18.93
CA LEU A 107 -18.12 21.03 -18.91
C LEU A 107 -17.35 19.70 -18.89
N ILE A 108 -17.71 18.81 -17.99
CA ILE A 108 -17.08 17.49 -17.85
C ILE A 108 -17.57 16.51 -18.92
N GLY A 109 -18.73 16.74 -19.54
CA GLY A 109 -19.26 15.90 -20.63
C GLY A 109 -18.33 15.85 -21.84
N GLY A 110 -17.84 16.99 -22.30
CA GLY A 110 -16.87 17.08 -23.39
C GLY A 110 -15.52 16.42 -23.03
N LEU A 111 -15.04 16.67 -21.82
CA LEU A 111 -13.82 16.04 -21.32
C LEU A 111 -13.92 14.49 -21.27
N ARG A 112 -15.04 13.95 -20.79
CA ARG A 112 -15.31 12.49 -20.79
C ARG A 112 -15.29 11.92 -22.20
N ALA A 113 -15.90 12.60 -23.16
CA ALA A 113 -15.91 12.18 -24.57
C ALA A 113 -14.47 12.13 -25.14
N CYS A 114 -13.65 13.16 -24.88
CA CYS A 114 -12.24 13.17 -25.30
C CYS A 114 -11.43 12.05 -24.65
N ILE A 115 -11.57 11.82 -23.32
CA ILE A 115 -10.87 10.73 -22.61
C ILE A 115 -11.31 9.36 -23.16
N ALA A 116 -12.59 9.19 -23.48
CA ALA A 116 -13.11 7.93 -24.02
C ALA A 116 -12.58 7.66 -25.45
N ALA A 117 -12.44 8.72 -26.27
CA ALA A 117 -11.94 8.66 -27.64
C ALA A 117 -10.41 8.51 -27.73
N ALA A 118 -9.67 8.94 -26.71
CA ALA A 118 -8.21 8.89 -26.71
C ALA A 118 -7.70 7.44 -26.80
N ASN A 119 -6.90 7.17 -27.82
CA ASN A 119 -6.18 5.91 -27.93
C ASN A 119 -5.04 5.89 -26.94
N GLY A 120 -4.89 4.81 -26.16
CA GLY A 120 -3.74 4.63 -25.27
C GLY A 120 -2.46 4.50 -26.11
N GLU A 121 -1.42 5.22 -25.73
CA GLU A 121 -0.10 5.05 -26.33
C GLU A 121 0.47 3.67 -25.98
N GLY A 122 0.96 2.96 -27.00
CA GLY A 122 1.64 1.68 -26.91
C GLY A 122 0.72 0.46 -27.06
N LEU A 123 1.27 -0.60 -27.64
CA LEU A 123 0.63 -1.92 -27.69
C LEU A 123 0.70 -2.51 -26.27
N PRO A 124 -0.45 -2.78 -25.61
CA PRO A 124 -0.41 -3.45 -24.32
C PRO A 124 0.19 -4.85 -24.51
N LEU A 125 1.05 -5.28 -23.56
CA LEU A 125 1.43 -6.68 -23.49
C LEU A 125 0.16 -7.53 -23.38
N SER A 126 0.15 -8.68 -24.09
CA SER A 126 -0.88 -9.68 -23.82
C SER A 126 -0.77 -10.13 -22.36
N MET A 127 -1.87 -10.60 -21.78
CA MET A 127 -1.86 -11.15 -20.41
C MET A 127 -0.84 -12.29 -20.29
N GLN A 128 -0.71 -13.11 -21.33
CA GLN A 128 0.28 -14.20 -21.37
C GLN A 128 1.72 -13.65 -21.32
N GLN A 129 2.06 -12.67 -22.16
CA GLN A 129 3.39 -12.06 -22.13
C GLN A 129 3.72 -11.42 -20.78
N ALA A 130 2.72 -10.82 -20.10
CA ALA A 130 2.92 -10.28 -18.76
C ALA A 130 3.15 -11.38 -17.72
N GLN A 131 2.46 -12.54 -17.83
CA GLN A 131 2.69 -13.71 -16.98
C GLN A 131 4.07 -14.31 -17.20
N ASP A 132 4.52 -14.45 -18.44
CA ASP A 132 5.84 -14.97 -18.79
C ASP A 132 6.96 -14.08 -18.20
N ARG A 133 6.85 -12.75 -18.36
CA ARG A 133 7.79 -11.80 -17.76
C ARG A 133 7.78 -11.82 -16.23
N LEU A 134 6.64 -12.10 -15.62
CA LEU A 134 6.56 -12.26 -14.16
C LEU A 134 7.22 -13.55 -13.70
N ALA A 135 7.10 -14.66 -14.45
CA ALA A 135 7.80 -15.92 -14.18
C ALA A 135 9.32 -15.72 -14.24
N GLU A 136 9.82 -15.12 -15.31
CA GLU A 136 11.24 -14.79 -15.44
C GLU A 136 11.73 -13.86 -14.30
N ALA A 137 10.91 -12.88 -13.89
CA ALA A 137 11.25 -12.01 -12.78
C ALA A 137 11.30 -12.77 -11.45
N ASN A 138 10.42 -13.76 -11.24
CA ASN A 138 10.44 -14.64 -10.07
C ASN A 138 11.79 -15.36 -9.94
N ASP A 139 12.24 -15.98 -11.02
CA ASP A 139 13.47 -16.79 -11.03
C ASP A 139 14.70 -15.91 -10.76
N ARG A 140 14.78 -14.75 -11.41
CA ARG A 140 15.88 -13.81 -11.18
C ARG A 140 15.88 -13.23 -9.75
N LEU A 141 14.70 -12.89 -9.22
CA LEU A 141 14.59 -12.34 -7.86
C LEU A 141 14.83 -13.39 -6.78
N ALA A 142 14.43 -14.64 -7.02
CA ALA A 142 14.73 -15.77 -6.12
C ALA A 142 16.22 -16.10 -6.07
N ALA A 143 16.94 -15.90 -7.19
CA ALA A 143 18.38 -16.13 -7.32
C ALA A 143 19.25 -14.93 -6.84
N LEU A 144 18.66 -13.83 -6.36
CA LEU A 144 19.43 -12.68 -5.88
C LEU A 144 20.36 -13.08 -4.74
N HIS A 145 21.63 -12.72 -4.89
CA HIS A 145 22.58 -12.76 -3.77
C HIS A 145 22.29 -11.57 -2.85
N ILE A 146 22.10 -11.84 -1.56
CA ILE A 146 21.78 -10.86 -0.53
C ILE A 146 22.91 -10.86 0.50
N GLU A 147 23.65 -9.77 0.54
CA GLU A 147 24.78 -9.58 1.47
C GLU A 147 24.31 -9.04 2.83
N GLY A 148 25.05 -9.38 3.88
CA GLY A 148 24.80 -8.91 5.23
C GLY A 148 24.01 -9.92 6.07
N SER A 149 23.67 -9.53 7.29
CA SER A 149 22.93 -10.35 8.24
C SER A 149 21.96 -9.53 9.08
N GLY A 150 20.95 -10.18 9.62
CA GLY A 150 20.00 -9.58 10.53
C GLY A 150 19.32 -8.33 9.94
N PHE A 151 19.09 -7.33 10.79
CA PHE A 151 18.39 -6.10 10.39
C PHE A 151 19.18 -5.25 9.37
N ASP A 152 20.50 -5.44 9.24
CA ASP A 152 21.32 -4.63 8.32
C ASP A 152 20.95 -4.85 6.85
N ILE A 153 20.45 -6.04 6.48
CA ILE A 153 19.92 -6.32 5.14
C ILE A 153 18.86 -5.29 4.71
N VAL A 154 18.03 -4.85 5.63
CA VAL A 154 16.91 -3.91 5.37
C VAL A 154 17.16 -2.51 5.92
N GLY A 155 17.95 -2.38 6.97
CA GLY A 155 18.14 -1.13 7.70
C GLY A 155 18.85 -0.05 6.90
N ALA A 156 19.88 -0.40 6.15
CA ALA A 156 20.61 0.55 5.29
C ALA A 156 19.73 1.07 4.15
N GLY A 157 18.92 0.20 3.54
CA GLY A 157 17.96 0.59 2.49
C GLY A 157 16.81 1.42 3.03
N LEU A 158 16.34 1.14 4.25
CA LEU A 158 15.35 1.98 4.94
C LEU A 158 15.89 3.41 5.11
N GLU A 159 17.11 3.55 5.64
CA GLU A 159 17.75 4.86 5.82
C GLU A 159 17.89 5.62 4.50
N LEU A 160 18.40 4.95 3.45
CA LEU A 160 18.58 5.55 2.14
C LEU A 160 17.26 6.02 1.51
N SER A 161 16.25 5.17 1.55
CA SER A 161 14.93 5.42 0.99
C SER A 161 14.21 6.56 1.73
N TYR A 162 14.27 6.56 3.05
CA TYR A 162 13.70 7.60 3.89
C TYR A 162 14.42 8.94 3.71
N ARG A 163 15.76 8.94 3.61
CA ARG A 163 16.56 10.14 3.31
C ARG A 163 16.12 10.78 1.99
N LYS A 164 15.91 9.97 0.95
CA LYS A 164 15.43 10.44 -0.35
C LYS A 164 14.02 11.04 -0.23
N ALA A 165 13.10 10.37 0.45
CA ALA A 165 11.74 10.85 0.65
C ALA A 165 11.69 12.17 1.44
N ARG A 166 12.51 12.30 2.50
CA ARG A 166 12.64 13.52 3.31
C ARG A 166 13.17 14.70 2.49
N ARG A 167 14.15 14.47 1.62
CA ARG A 167 14.66 15.51 0.71
C ARG A 167 13.61 15.92 -0.33
N ALA A 168 12.89 14.96 -0.89
CA ALA A 168 11.81 15.23 -1.84
C ALA A 168 10.67 16.04 -1.19
N PHE A 169 10.33 15.76 0.08
CA PHE A 169 9.39 16.55 0.86
C PHE A 169 9.83 18.01 0.97
N ALA A 170 11.05 18.26 1.43
CA ALA A 170 11.58 19.62 1.56
C ALA A 170 11.57 20.35 0.21
N HIS A 171 12.02 19.67 -0.86
CA HIS A 171 12.07 20.23 -2.21
C HIS A 171 10.67 20.56 -2.77
N ALA A 172 9.66 19.74 -2.48
CA ALA A 172 8.30 19.96 -2.97
C ALA A 172 7.68 21.27 -2.44
N TYR A 173 8.05 21.70 -1.23
CA TYR A 173 7.58 22.96 -0.66
C TYR A 173 8.53 24.15 -0.89
N ASP A 174 9.79 23.90 -1.20
CA ASP A 174 10.73 24.93 -1.64
C ASP A 174 10.45 25.34 -3.11
N ARG A 175 10.14 24.37 -3.96
CA ARG A 175 9.83 24.55 -5.38
C ARG A 175 8.57 23.76 -5.75
N PRO A 176 7.37 24.32 -5.55
CA PRO A 176 6.10 23.60 -5.63
C PRO A 176 5.64 23.33 -7.08
N THR A 177 6.36 22.45 -7.77
CA THR A 177 5.99 21.97 -9.12
C THR A 177 5.30 20.59 -9.04
N ASP A 178 4.53 20.24 -10.06
CA ASP A 178 3.89 18.93 -10.17
C ASP A 178 4.93 17.80 -10.13
N GLU A 179 6.10 17.99 -10.76
CA GLU A 179 7.20 17.02 -10.74
C GLU A 179 7.79 16.85 -9.34
N ALA A 180 7.99 17.94 -8.58
CA ALA A 180 8.51 17.89 -7.23
C ALA A 180 7.55 17.12 -6.29
N PHE A 181 6.24 17.38 -6.37
CA PHE A 181 5.23 16.62 -5.63
C PHE A 181 5.13 15.16 -6.09
N HIS A 182 5.30 14.89 -7.39
CA HIS A 182 5.37 13.52 -7.91
C HIS A 182 6.58 12.75 -7.35
N GLU A 183 7.77 13.36 -7.26
CA GLU A 183 8.93 12.73 -6.63
C GLU A 183 8.70 12.47 -5.14
N TRP A 184 8.10 13.41 -4.42
CA TRP A 184 7.73 13.19 -3.02
C TRP A 184 6.72 12.04 -2.86
N ARG A 185 5.70 11.98 -3.72
CA ARG A 185 4.75 10.86 -3.77
C ARG A 185 5.44 9.50 -3.89
N LYS A 186 6.44 9.38 -4.78
CA LYS A 186 7.24 8.15 -4.92
C LYS A 186 7.92 7.77 -3.60
N GLY A 187 8.45 8.77 -2.89
CA GLY A 187 9.08 8.59 -1.58
C GLY A 187 8.08 8.16 -0.51
N ALA A 188 6.93 8.83 -0.40
CA ALA A 188 5.85 8.51 0.54
C ALA A 188 5.31 7.09 0.31
N GLN A 189 5.12 6.70 -0.95
CA GLN A 189 4.70 5.35 -1.32
C GLN A 189 5.72 4.26 -0.92
N ALA A 190 7.00 4.54 -1.10
CA ALA A 190 8.05 3.61 -0.68
C ALA A 190 8.07 3.48 0.85
N HIS A 191 8.03 4.59 1.57
CA HIS A 191 8.04 4.63 3.02
C HIS A 191 6.85 3.88 3.62
N TRP A 192 5.64 4.14 3.14
CA TRP A 192 4.45 3.39 3.54
C TRP A 192 4.65 1.88 3.46
N ARG A 193 5.10 1.38 2.28
CA ARG A 193 5.28 -0.06 2.07
C ARG A 193 6.39 -0.65 2.91
N GLN A 194 7.48 0.10 3.10
CA GLN A 194 8.60 -0.32 3.94
C GLN A 194 8.18 -0.41 5.42
N MET A 195 7.41 0.56 5.93
CA MET A 195 6.84 0.47 7.27
C MET A 195 5.85 -0.70 7.38
N THR A 196 5.07 -0.99 6.33
CA THR A 196 4.20 -2.17 6.30
C THR A 196 5.00 -3.47 6.39
N LEU A 197 6.12 -3.58 5.68
CA LEU A 197 7.02 -4.74 5.75
C LEU A 197 7.56 -4.97 7.16
N LEU A 198 7.90 -3.89 7.86
CA LEU A 198 8.54 -3.89 9.18
C LEU A 198 7.55 -3.73 10.35
N ALA A 199 6.23 -3.72 10.08
CA ALA A 199 5.23 -3.40 11.09
C ALA A 199 5.21 -4.35 12.30
N ARG A 200 5.79 -5.56 12.20
CA ARG A 200 5.92 -6.49 13.32
C ARG A 200 6.97 -6.10 14.35
N ALA A 201 7.85 -5.16 14.03
CA ALA A 201 8.80 -4.61 14.99
C ALA A 201 8.11 -3.96 16.20
N TRP A 202 7.02 -3.24 15.94
CA TRP A 202 6.12 -2.65 16.94
C TRP A 202 4.81 -2.25 16.22
N PRO A 203 3.75 -3.10 16.27
CA PRO A 203 2.53 -2.87 15.49
C PRO A 203 1.87 -1.52 15.75
N GLU A 204 1.81 -1.06 17.00
CA GLU A 204 1.15 0.19 17.41
C GLU A 204 1.94 1.42 16.93
N TYR A 205 3.26 1.37 16.90
CA TYR A 205 4.11 2.49 16.49
C TYR A 205 4.46 2.46 15.00
N VAL A 206 5.08 1.36 14.53
CA VAL A 206 5.49 1.21 13.13
C VAL A 206 4.28 1.06 12.21
N GLY A 207 3.22 0.38 12.70
CA GLY A 207 1.96 0.24 11.98
C GLY A 207 1.21 1.56 11.85
N ALA A 208 1.15 2.39 12.91
CA ALA A 208 0.57 3.73 12.84
C ALA A 208 1.34 4.62 11.86
N ARG A 209 2.68 4.55 11.86
CA ARG A 209 3.52 5.25 10.89
C ARG A 209 3.26 4.80 9.45
N ALA A 210 3.05 3.49 9.22
CA ALA A 210 2.65 2.97 7.92
C ALA A 210 1.27 3.49 7.49
N SER A 211 0.31 3.58 8.40
CA SER A 211 -1.03 4.12 8.14
C SER A 211 -0.98 5.59 7.77
N GLU A 212 -0.23 6.41 8.50
CA GLU A 212 -0.05 7.83 8.21
C GLU A 212 0.63 8.07 6.85
N ALA A 213 1.68 7.30 6.55
CA ALA A 213 2.36 7.36 5.26
C ALA A 213 1.47 6.89 4.09
N ARG A 214 0.52 5.97 4.36
CA ARG A 214 -0.50 5.57 3.38
C ARG A 214 -1.44 6.72 3.07
N THR A 215 -1.97 7.40 4.09
CA THR A 215 -2.86 8.56 3.93
C THR A 215 -2.15 9.69 3.17
N LEU A 216 -0.90 10.00 3.52
CA LEU A 216 -0.08 10.96 2.77
C LEU A 216 0.07 10.53 1.29
N SER A 217 0.36 9.24 1.04
CA SER A 217 0.48 8.72 -0.32
C SER A 217 -0.83 8.80 -1.13
N GLN A 218 -1.99 8.79 -0.47
CA GLN A 218 -3.29 8.97 -1.11
C GLN A 218 -3.49 10.44 -1.51
N LEU A 219 -3.27 11.40 -0.60
CA LEU A 219 -3.35 12.83 -0.90
C LEU A 219 -2.45 13.22 -2.09
N LEU A 220 -1.18 12.77 -2.07
CA LEU A 220 -0.24 12.99 -3.16
C LEU A 220 -0.60 12.19 -4.42
N GLY A 221 -1.40 11.14 -4.28
CA GLY A 221 -1.98 10.39 -5.39
C GLY A 221 -3.01 11.21 -6.13
N ASP A 222 -3.97 11.76 -5.39
CA ASP A 222 -5.03 12.60 -5.95
C ASP A 222 -4.44 13.89 -6.55
N ASP A 223 -3.41 14.52 -5.93
CA ASP A 223 -2.67 15.65 -6.50
C ASP A 223 -2.04 15.32 -7.86
N HIS A 224 -1.38 14.16 -7.96
CA HIS A 224 -0.76 13.72 -9.21
C HIS A 224 -1.82 13.39 -10.29
N ASP A 225 -2.93 12.78 -9.92
CA ASP A 225 -3.99 12.42 -10.86
C ASP A 225 -4.64 13.71 -11.44
N LEU A 226 -4.74 14.78 -10.64
CA LEU A 226 -5.14 16.12 -11.11
C LEU A 226 -4.09 16.74 -12.07
N ALA A 227 -2.80 16.61 -11.77
CA ALA A 227 -1.74 17.06 -12.68
C ALA A 227 -1.82 16.34 -14.03
N MET A 228 -2.09 15.03 -14.04
CA MET A 228 -2.30 14.25 -15.26
C MET A 228 -3.54 14.70 -16.01
N LEU A 229 -4.62 15.07 -15.31
CA LEU A 229 -5.84 15.61 -15.92
C LEU A 229 -5.57 16.96 -16.61
N VAL A 230 -4.83 17.86 -15.96
CA VAL A 230 -4.43 19.15 -16.56
C VAL A 230 -3.56 18.91 -17.79
N ALA A 231 -2.56 18.02 -17.72
CA ALA A 231 -1.75 17.67 -18.88
C ALA A 231 -2.59 17.10 -20.04
N PHE A 232 -3.59 16.27 -19.75
CA PHE A 232 -4.51 15.73 -20.75
C PHE A 232 -5.34 16.84 -21.42
N VAL A 233 -5.89 17.78 -20.62
CA VAL A 233 -6.71 18.90 -21.15
C VAL A 233 -5.93 19.77 -22.12
N HIS A 234 -4.61 19.87 -22.00
CA HIS A 234 -3.73 20.60 -22.89
C HIS A 234 -3.09 19.74 -23.99
N SER A 235 -3.46 18.46 -24.09
CA SER A 235 -2.93 17.55 -25.12
C SER A 235 -3.76 17.63 -26.42
N GLU A 236 -3.18 17.12 -27.51
CA GLU A 236 -3.87 16.99 -28.80
C GLU A 236 -5.14 16.13 -28.72
N ALA A 237 -5.22 15.19 -27.77
CA ALA A 237 -6.38 14.36 -27.57
C ALA A 237 -7.61 15.12 -27.02
N ALA A 238 -7.43 16.34 -26.53
CA ALA A 238 -8.47 17.17 -25.95
C ALA A 238 -8.87 18.39 -26.79
N THR A 239 -8.45 18.48 -28.06
CA THR A 239 -8.70 19.62 -28.95
C THR A 239 -10.19 19.95 -29.19
N ALA A 240 -11.10 18.98 -28.96
CA ALA A 240 -12.53 19.20 -29.02
C ALA A 240 -13.10 19.98 -27.81
N ILE A 241 -12.30 20.21 -26.76
CA ILE A 241 -12.66 21.04 -25.61
C ILE A 241 -12.34 22.49 -25.93
N SER A 242 -13.30 23.40 -25.77
CA SER A 242 -13.04 24.84 -26.02
C SER A 242 -11.97 25.36 -25.03
N GLY A 243 -11.22 26.38 -25.46
CA GLY A 243 -10.18 26.99 -24.60
C GLY A 243 -10.72 27.55 -23.28
N GLU A 244 -11.95 28.08 -23.27
CA GLU A 244 -12.62 28.55 -22.06
C GLU A 244 -12.92 27.38 -21.10
N HIS A 245 -13.39 26.25 -21.60
CA HIS A 245 -13.65 25.06 -20.80
C HIS A 245 -12.34 24.45 -20.25
N SER A 246 -11.29 24.40 -21.07
CA SER A 246 -9.96 23.95 -20.64
C SER A 246 -9.44 24.80 -19.49
N ALA A 247 -9.53 26.12 -19.58
CA ALA A 247 -9.10 27.04 -18.52
C ALA A 247 -9.90 26.88 -17.21
N LEU A 248 -11.21 26.63 -17.31
CA LEU A 248 -12.06 26.38 -16.13
C LEU A 248 -11.71 25.06 -15.45
N ILE A 249 -11.50 23.99 -16.22
CA ILE A 249 -11.07 22.68 -15.68
C ILE A 249 -9.71 22.80 -15.00
N GLU A 250 -8.74 23.45 -15.66
CA GLU A 250 -7.41 23.66 -15.08
C GLU A 250 -7.49 24.46 -13.79
N LYS A 251 -8.22 25.58 -13.76
CA LYS A 251 -8.41 26.40 -12.56
C LYS A 251 -8.94 25.59 -11.39
N ALA A 252 -9.96 24.76 -11.61
CA ALA A 252 -10.53 23.91 -10.57
C ALA A 252 -9.53 22.82 -10.10
N ALA A 253 -8.82 22.20 -11.05
CA ALA A 253 -7.81 21.19 -10.74
C ALA A 253 -6.66 21.79 -9.92
N ARG A 254 -6.16 22.98 -10.29
CA ARG A 254 -5.08 23.68 -9.55
C ARG A 254 -5.51 24.11 -8.15
N GLN A 255 -6.76 24.58 -8.00
CA GLN A 255 -7.32 24.89 -6.67
C GLN A 255 -7.34 23.63 -5.80
N ARG A 256 -7.84 22.51 -6.33
CA ARG A 256 -7.89 21.24 -5.59
C ARG A 256 -6.50 20.70 -5.25
N GLN A 257 -5.53 20.85 -6.16
CA GLN A 257 -4.13 20.51 -5.87
C GLN A 257 -3.58 21.33 -4.70
N ALA A 258 -3.86 22.64 -4.64
CA ALA A 258 -3.42 23.48 -3.54
C ALA A 258 -3.96 22.99 -2.19
N GLU A 259 -5.26 22.66 -2.11
CA GLU A 259 -5.89 22.07 -0.91
C GLU A 259 -5.26 20.74 -0.49
N LEU A 260 -5.00 19.84 -1.46
CA LEU A 260 -4.36 18.55 -1.21
C LEU A 260 -2.92 18.71 -0.69
N ARG A 261 -2.17 19.64 -1.28
CA ARG A 261 -0.79 19.97 -0.87
C ARG A 261 -0.76 20.57 0.54
N GLU A 262 -1.70 21.46 0.87
CA GLU A 262 -1.86 22.00 2.21
C GLU A 262 -2.20 20.90 3.24
N ALA A 263 -3.14 20.01 2.93
CA ALA A 263 -3.49 18.86 3.78
C ALA A 263 -2.36 17.83 3.94
N ALA A 264 -1.47 17.71 2.95
CA ALA A 264 -0.34 16.80 2.96
C ALA A 264 0.82 17.31 3.84
N ARG A 265 1.00 18.63 3.98
CA ARG A 265 2.14 19.25 4.67
C ARG A 265 2.31 18.76 6.12
N PRO A 266 1.30 18.87 7.02
CA PRO A 266 1.47 18.47 8.43
C PRO A 266 1.74 16.96 8.59
N ARG A 267 1.33 16.14 7.63
CA ARG A 267 1.67 14.71 7.60
C ARG A 267 3.13 14.49 7.20
N GLY A 268 3.61 15.27 6.22
CA GLY A 268 5.01 15.30 5.84
C GLY A 268 5.91 15.73 6.99
N ASP A 269 5.56 16.82 7.66
CA ASP A 269 6.30 17.34 8.83
C ASP A 269 6.46 16.28 9.91
N ARG A 270 5.39 15.55 10.26
CA ARG A 270 5.46 14.46 11.24
C ARG A 270 6.26 13.26 10.76
N LEU A 271 5.98 12.77 9.55
CA LEU A 271 6.62 11.57 9.02
C LEU A 271 8.12 11.75 8.78
N PHE A 272 8.55 12.95 8.39
CA PHE A 272 9.94 13.23 8.01
C PHE A 272 10.69 14.12 9.02
N ALA A 273 10.16 14.26 10.24
CA ALA A 273 10.77 15.04 11.32
C ALA A 273 12.15 14.50 11.73
N GLU A 274 12.25 13.17 11.94
CA GLU A 274 13.46 12.59 12.50
C GLU A 274 14.59 12.41 11.49
N PRO A 275 15.87 12.43 11.94
CA PRO A 275 17.02 12.11 11.09
C PRO A 275 16.98 10.67 10.56
N PRO A 276 17.40 10.40 9.31
CA PRO A 276 17.36 9.05 8.71
C PRO A 276 18.06 7.96 9.50
N LYS A 277 19.24 8.27 10.05
CA LYS A 277 20.01 7.33 10.90
C LYS A 277 19.26 6.98 12.20
N ARG A 278 18.47 7.94 12.74
CA ARG A 278 17.68 7.69 13.94
C ARG A 278 16.53 6.73 13.64
N LEU A 279 15.79 6.95 12.55
CA LEU A 279 14.75 6.02 12.13
C LEU A 279 15.29 4.59 11.97
N ARG A 280 16.40 4.41 11.25
CA ARG A 280 17.05 3.09 11.10
C ARG A 280 17.33 2.44 12.45
N ARG A 281 17.97 3.18 13.38
CA ARG A 281 18.34 2.67 14.71
C ARG A 281 17.10 2.29 15.52
N SER A 282 16.10 3.17 15.58
CA SER A 282 14.88 2.92 16.36
C SER A 282 14.12 1.70 15.84
N VAL A 283 13.88 1.60 14.52
CA VAL A 283 13.17 0.45 13.94
C VAL A 283 13.96 -0.84 14.11
N GLY A 284 15.31 -0.79 14.01
CA GLY A 284 16.19 -1.94 14.26
C GLY A 284 16.11 -2.42 15.70
N ALA A 285 16.17 -1.50 16.68
CA ALA A 285 16.02 -1.83 18.09
C ALA A 285 14.65 -2.45 18.41
N TYR A 286 13.57 -1.89 17.85
CA TYR A 286 12.22 -2.46 18.00
C TYR A 286 12.11 -3.87 17.38
N TRP A 287 12.75 -4.08 16.23
CA TRP A 287 12.76 -5.41 15.60
C TRP A 287 13.46 -6.44 16.46
N GLN A 288 14.64 -6.09 17.00
CA GLN A 288 15.42 -6.97 17.88
C GLN A 288 14.65 -7.31 19.16
N ALA A 289 14.05 -6.30 19.81
CA ALA A 289 13.24 -6.52 21.01
C ALA A 289 12.03 -7.43 20.73
N ALA A 290 11.32 -7.20 19.62
CA ALA A 290 10.18 -8.04 19.24
C ALA A 290 10.58 -9.47 18.87
N ALA A 291 11.74 -9.66 18.24
CA ALA A 291 12.28 -10.99 17.95
C ALA A 291 12.62 -11.77 19.22
N ALA A 292 13.31 -11.12 20.17
CA ALA A 292 13.66 -11.72 21.47
C ALA A 292 12.42 -12.11 22.30
N LEU A 293 11.39 -11.25 22.34
CA LEU A 293 10.12 -11.58 23.01
C LEU A 293 9.47 -12.83 22.41
N LYS A 294 9.47 -12.94 21.08
CA LYS A 294 8.90 -14.10 20.41
C LYS A 294 9.69 -15.39 20.67
N GLU A 295 11.00 -15.31 20.72
CA GLU A 295 11.85 -16.47 21.09
C GLU A 295 11.52 -16.93 22.50
N HIS A 296 11.40 -16.02 23.47
CA HIS A 296 11.02 -16.33 24.83
C HIS A 296 9.65 -17.00 24.94
N GLU A 297 8.63 -16.47 24.22
CA GLU A 297 7.29 -17.09 24.17
C GLU A 297 7.33 -18.52 23.60
N LEU A 298 8.19 -18.79 22.61
CA LEU A 298 8.35 -20.12 22.03
C LEU A 298 9.06 -21.07 22.98
N ASP A 299 10.08 -20.60 23.70
CA ASP A 299 10.81 -21.39 24.70
C ASP A 299 9.92 -21.74 25.89
N GLU A 300 9.12 -20.80 26.40
CA GLU A 300 8.11 -21.06 27.44
C GLU A 300 7.06 -22.07 26.97
N ALA A 301 6.55 -21.92 25.73
CA ALA A 301 5.56 -22.85 25.17
C ALA A 301 6.12 -24.28 24.94
N THR A 302 7.44 -24.41 24.72
CA THR A 302 8.12 -25.69 24.57
C THR A 302 8.53 -26.28 25.92
N ALA A 303 8.88 -25.46 26.89
CA ALA A 303 9.21 -25.87 28.26
C ALA A 303 7.95 -26.37 29.03
N ASP A 304 6.78 -25.81 28.71
CA ASP A 304 5.48 -26.28 29.17
C ASP A 304 5.01 -27.47 28.29
N GLY A 305 5.81 -28.55 28.27
CA GLY A 305 5.52 -29.79 27.57
C GLY A 305 4.09 -30.27 27.88
N PRO A 306 3.49 -31.19 27.10
CA PRO A 306 2.06 -31.50 27.18
C PRO A 306 1.69 -31.85 28.61
N VAL A 307 1.06 -30.89 29.31
CA VAL A 307 0.47 -31.12 30.62
C VAL A 307 -0.46 -32.30 30.48
N ARG A 308 -0.01 -33.44 31.02
CA ARG A 308 -0.80 -34.64 31.20
C ARG A 308 -2.14 -34.21 31.82
N ARG A 309 -3.18 -34.17 30.99
CA ARG A 309 -4.54 -33.99 31.50
C ARG A 309 -4.77 -35.11 32.53
N VAL A 310 -4.53 -34.80 33.79
CA VAL A 310 -4.99 -35.62 34.89
C VAL A 310 -6.52 -35.63 34.76
N ARG A 311 -7.04 -36.78 34.32
CA ARG A 311 -8.47 -37.09 34.40
C ARG A 311 -8.87 -36.84 35.84
N ARG A 312 -9.58 -35.77 36.11
CA ARG A 312 -10.35 -35.63 37.34
C ARG A 312 -11.43 -36.71 37.26
N GLU A 313 -11.22 -37.80 37.99
CA GLU A 313 -12.24 -38.77 38.28
C GLU A 313 -13.41 -38.03 38.95
N SER A 314 -14.54 -38.11 38.29
CA SER A 314 -15.82 -37.59 38.79
C SER A 314 -16.19 -38.30 40.09
N ALA A 315 -16.16 -37.57 41.21
CA ALA A 315 -16.73 -38.05 42.47
C ALA A 315 -18.25 -38.35 42.32
N PRO A 316 -18.75 -39.41 42.92
CA PRO A 316 -20.15 -39.84 42.77
C PRO A 316 -21.11 -38.84 43.38
N ARG A 317 -22.11 -38.43 42.60
CA ARG A 317 -23.22 -37.59 43.04
C ARG A 317 -24.05 -38.34 44.07
N ARG A 318 -24.01 -37.89 45.32
CA ARG A 318 -24.96 -38.26 46.39
C ARG A 318 -26.36 -37.74 46.01
N ARG A 319 -27.30 -38.68 45.78
CA ARG A 319 -28.71 -38.38 45.65
C ARG A 319 -29.24 -37.95 47.03
N LEU A 320 -29.79 -36.77 47.14
CA LEU A 320 -30.72 -36.41 48.23
C LEU A 320 -32.08 -36.32 47.59
N SER A 321 -32.92 -37.26 48.07
CA SER A 321 -34.37 -37.34 47.83
C SER A 321 -35.10 -36.43 48.80
N GLY A 322 -36.22 -35.84 48.38
CA GLY A 322 -37.26 -35.39 49.30
C GLY A 322 -37.85 -34.02 48.98
N ALA A 323 -38.98 -34.08 48.29
CA ALA A 323 -40.32 -33.55 48.60
C ALA A 323 -40.52 -32.03 48.84
N ALA A 324 -41.30 -31.35 48.03
CA ALA A 324 -42.70 -30.93 48.22
C ALA A 324 -42.96 -29.62 47.39
N LYS A 325 -43.96 -29.68 46.54
CA LYS A 325 -44.78 -28.54 46.10
C LYS A 325 -45.83 -28.26 47.21
N PRO A 326 -46.56 -27.12 47.29
CA PRO A 326 -47.18 -26.36 46.20
C PRO A 326 -47.36 -24.85 46.45
N GLY A 327 -47.94 -24.13 45.48
CA GLY A 327 -48.65 -22.88 45.77
C GLY A 327 -48.59 -21.82 44.60
N ALA A 328 -49.71 -21.73 43.93
CA ALA A 328 -50.04 -20.85 42.83
C ALA A 328 -50.39 -19.41 43.26
N LYS A 329 -50.56 -18.56 42.21
CA LYS A 329 -51.24 -17.22 42.08
C LYS A 329 -50.22 -16.09 41.96
N GLY A 330 -50.28 -15.14 41.00
CA GLY A 330 -51.33 -14.70 40.14
C GLY A 330 -50.75 -13.50 39.35
N HIS A 331 -51.15 -13.35 38.13
CA HIS A 331 -51.00 -12.14 37.33
C HIS A 331 -51.76 -10.94 37.89
N PRO A 332 -51.48 -9.67 37.62
CA PRO A 332 -51.95 -9.13 36.36
C PRO A 332 -51.09 -8.04 35.67
N LYS A 333 -51.47 -7.84 34.40
CA LYS A 333 -51.19 -6.79 33.42
C LYS A 333 -51.31 -5.34 33.91
N ALA A 334 -50.59 -4.42 33.24
CA ALA A 334 -51.06 -3.15 32.61
C ALA A 334 -49.87 -2.45 32.00
N GLN A 335 -49.81 -2.24 30.67
CA GLN A 335 -50.27 -1.05 29.90
C GLN A 335 -49.47 0.21 30.25
N ALA A 336 -48.57 0.70 29.36
CA ALA A 336 -48.77 1.55 28.18
C ALA A 336 -48.56 3.08 28.41
N LYS A 337 -47.87 3.73 27.46
CA LYS A 337 -47.76 5.17 27.16
C LYS A 337 -46.74 5.96 28.03
N ALA A 338 -45.74 6.64 27.45
CA ALA A 338 -45.76 7.62 26.36
C ALA A 338 -44.43 7.58 25.65
#